data_0d3779264b2aaa8a7d5e32da3eae0af0
#
_entry.id   0d3779264b2aaa8a7d5e32da3eae0af0
#
_cell.length_a   1.000
_cell.length_b   1.000
_cell.length_c   1.000
_cell.angle_alpha   90.00
_cell.angle_beta   90.00
_cell.angle_gamma   90.00
#
_symmetry.space_group_name_H-M   'P 1'
#
loop_
_entity.id
_entity.type
_entity.pdbx_description
1 polymer ?
#
loop_
_entity_poly.entity_id
_entity_poly.type
_entity_poly.pdbx_seq_one_letter_code
_entity_poly.pdbx_strand_id
1 'polypeptide(L)'
;MGRDMADSFHVGVGNVPPVPNLGPDQGWVGMSVQFLVDAAEAGAEHVVFGRAVFAPGQSEHQWHRHPGAEEFVLLVRGQGIVLDGDNEIPVSAGDVAFHRQGAWHGFRNTSASEEAEMIWGWAGAASRAEAGYELRYPPK
;
A
#
# COMPACT_ATOMS: atom_id res chain seq x y z
N MET A 1 -1.53 24.67 -18.37
CA MET A 1 -0.37 24.24 -19.03
C MET A 1 0.24 22.98 -18.40
N GLY A 2 0.37 21.97 -19.11
CA GLY A 2 1.01 20.78 -18.62
C GLY A 2 2.53 20.85 -18.77
N ARG A 3 3.24 20.05 -18.02
CA ARG A 3 4.64 19.81 -18.31
C ARG A 3 4.74 19.04 -19.63
N ASP A 4 5.88 19.20 -20.28
CA ASP A 4 6.19 18.41 -21.47
C ASP A 4 6.40 16.97 -21.00
N MET A 5 5.52 16.09 -21.44
CA MET A 5 5.48 14.71 -20.98
C MET A 5 6.27 13.82 -21.91
N ALA A 6 7.31 13.18 -21.38
CA ALA A 6 7.92 12.06 -22.08
C ALA A 6 6.95 10.88 -22.09
N ASP A 7 7.17 9.92 -22.98
CA ASP A 7 6.35 8.72 -23.05
C ASP A 7 6.53 7.82 -21.82
N SER A 8 7.59 8.03 -21.07
CA SER A 8 7.89 7.22 -19.88
C SER A 8 8.23 8.10 -18.70
N PHE A 9 7.97 7.59 -17.51
CA PHE A 9 8.30 8.22 -16.24
C PHE A 9 9.30 7.33 -15.51
N HIS A 10 10.34 7.94 -14.95
CA HIS A 10 11.39 7.24 -14.20
C HIS A 10 11.66 7.97 -12.89
N VAL A 11 11.74 7.22 -11.80
CA VAL A 11 12.08 7.80 -10.51
C VAL A 11 12.85 6.76 -9.68
N GLY A 12 13.84 7.22 -8.92
CA GLY A 12 14.50 6.37 -7.94
C GLY A 12 13.71 6.35 -6.64
N VAL A 13 13.51 5.17 -6.08
CA VAL A 13 12.76 5.01 -4.83
C VAL A 13 13.31 5.91 -3.72
N GLY A 14 14.65 6.04 -3.63
CA GLY A 14 15.30 6.88 -2.62
C GLY A 14 15.01 8.37 -2.77
N ASN A 15 14.48 8.80 -3.90
CA ASN A 15 14.17 10.21 -4.15
C ASN A 15 12.70 10.55 -3.89
N VAL A 16 11.90 9.58 -3.45
CA VAL A 16 10.48 9.79 -3.14
C VAL A 16 10.31 9.77 -1.63
N PRO A 17 9.90 10.88 -1.01
CA PRO A 17 9.68 10.87 0.44
C PRO A 17 8.48 10.00 0.79
N PRO A 18 8.49 9.38 1.96
CA PRO A 18 7.29 8.67 2.43
C PRO A 18 6.15 9.64 2.69
N VAL A 19 4.93 9.15 2.62
CA VAL A 19 3.74 9.94 2.91
C VAL A 19 3.81 10.41 4.37
N PRO A 20 3.68 11.71 4.64
CA PRO A 20 3.76 12.21 6.01
C PRO A 20 2.46 12.00 6.78
N ASN A 21 2.57 12.00 8.11
CA ASN A 21 1.44 12.03 9.03
C ASN A 21 0.54 10.80 8.98
N LEU A 22 1.09 9.64 8.62
CA LEU A 22 0.37 8.37 8.77
C LEU A 22 0.50 7.89 10.20
N GLY A 23 -0.61 7.57 10.84
CA GLY A 23 -0.60 7.18 12.23
C GLY A 23 -1.56 6.05 12.57
N PRO A 24 -1.43 5.49 13.80
CA PRO A 24 -2.23 4.34 14.23
C PRO A 24 -3.74 4.59 14.23
N ASP A 25 -4.17 5.81 14.50
CA ASP A 25 -5.58 6.18 14.49
C ASP A 25 -6.20 6.08 13.10
N GLN A 26 -5.37 6.06 12.06
CA GLN A 26 -5.80 5.91 10.68
C GLN A 26 -5.47 4.52 10.12
N GLY A 27 -5.00 3.62 10.97
CA GLY A 27 -4.73 2.24 10.59
C GLY A 27 -3.30 1.94 10.16
N TRP A 28 -2.37 2.91 10.24
CA TRP A 28 -0.97 2.70 9.90
C TRP A 28 -0.13 2.61 11.16
N VAL A 29 0.35 1.43 11.49
CA VAL A 29 1.09 1.15 12.73
C VAL A 29 2.51 0.69 12.40
N GLY A 30 3.51 1.51 12.69
CA GLY A 30 4.92 1.14 12.53
C GLY A 30 5.35 0.90 11.09
N MET A 31 4.74 1.60 10.14
CA MET A 31 5.01 1.39 8.72
C MET A 31 5.15 2.71 7.97
N SER A 32 5.75 2.64 6.80
CA SER A 32 5.87 3.77 5.90
C SER A 32 5.38 3.39 4.51
N VAL A 33 4.88 4.38 3.77
CA VAL A 33 4.31 4.21 2.44
C VAL A 33 4.89 5.26 1.51
N GLN A 34 5.26 4.84 0.31
CA GLN A 34 5.66 5.74 -0.76
C GLN A 34 4.73 5.55 -1.95
N PHE A 35 4.28 6.66 -2.52
CA PHE A 35 3.57 6.67 -3.80
C PHE A 35 4.59 6.97 -4.87
N LEU A 36 4.94 5.97 -5.67
CA LEU A 36 6.01 6.06 -6.66
C LEU A 36 5.49 6.50 -8.03
N VAL A 37 4.29 6.07 -8.38
CA VAL A 37 3.61 6.45 -9.62
C VAL A 37 2.17 6.79 -9.28
N ASP A 38 1.75 8.00 -9.61
CA ASP A 38 0.35 8.43 -9.46
C ASP A 38 0.06 9.57 -10.44
N ALA A 39 -1.14 10.13 -10.36
CA ALA A 39 -1.56 11.22 -11.25
C ALA A 39 -0.68 12.45 -11.06
N ALA A 40 -0.40 12.83 -9.82
CA ALA A 40 0.31 14.08 -9.52
C ALA A 40 1.77 14.04 -9.97
N GLU A 41 2.44 12.91 -9.75
CA GLU A 41 3.87 12.81 -10.03
C GLU A 41 4.17 12.36 -11.46
N ALA A 42 3.39 11.40 -11.97
CA ALA A 42 3.70 10.73 -13.22
C ALA A 42 2.67 10.97 -14.32
N GLY A 43 1.56 11.64 -14.02
CA GLY A 43 0.48 11.81 -14.99
C GLY A 43 -0.31 10.53 -15.24
N ALA A 44 -0.30 9.60 -14.31
CA ALA A 44 -1.08 8.38 -14.43
C ALA A 44 -2.57 8.68 -14.45
N GLU A 45 -3.34 7.92 -15.20
CA GLU A 45 -4.78 8.10 -15.30
C GLU A 45 -5.57 7.00 -14.61
N HIS A 46 -5.01 5.79 -14.50
CA HIS A 46 -5.76 4.61 -14.08
C HIS A 46 -5.06 3.77 -13.02
N VAL A 47 -3.86 4.14 -12.61
CA VAL A 47 -3.06 3.31 -11.72
C VAL A 47 -2.32 4.14 -10.68
N VAL A 48 -1.99 3.49 -9.57
CA VAL A 48 -0.97 3.93 -8.64
C VAL A 48 -0.01 2.76 -8.43
N PHE A 49 1.26 3.06 -8.24
CA PHE A 49 2.27 2.07 -7.90
C PHE A 49 3.06 2.59 -6.72
N GLY A 50 3.25 1.75 -5.71
CA GLY A 50 3.85 2.18 -4.47
C GLY A 50 4.69 1.12 -3.78
N ARG A 51 5.27 1.53 -2.67
CA ARG A 51 6.10 0.69 -1.82
C ARG A 51 5.70 0.92 -0.37
N ALA A 52 5.70 -0.14 0.43
CA ALA A 52 5.46 -0.04 1.86
C ALA A 52 6.51 -0.86 2.61
N VAL A 53 6.97 -0.33 3.74
CA VAL A 53 7.92 -1.00 4.63
C VAL A 53 7.30 -1.07 6.01
N PHE A 54 7.38 -2.25 6.60
CA PHE A 54 6.78 -2.56 7.89
C PHE A 54 7.89 -2.91 8.88
N ALA A 55 8.01 -2.12 9.94
CA ALA A 55 9.00 -2.37 10.97
C ALA A 55 8.76 -3.72 11.67
N PRO A 56 9.78 -4.36 12.25
CA PRO A 56 9.55 -5.54 13.08
C PRO A 56 8.74 -5.20 14.32
N GLY A 57 8.12 -6.20 14.95
CA GLY A 57 7.40 -6.02 16.20
C GLY A 57 5.91 -5.74 16.00
N GLN A 58 5.25 -6.44 15.10
CA GLN A 58 3.79 -6.38 14.91
C GLN A 58 3.30 -5.09 14.27
N SER A 59 4.11 -4.47 13.43
CA SER A 59 3.62 -3.37 12.60
C SER A 59 2.51 -3.85 11.67
N GLU A 60 1.59 -2.94 11.33
CA GLU A 60 0.36 -3.37 10.67
C GLU A 60 -0.27 -2.23 9.88
N HIS A 61 -0.74 -2.57 8.68
CA HIS A 61 -1.78 -1.78 8.03
C HIS A 61 -3.09 -2.48 8.34
N GLN A 62 -3.90 -1.89 9.21
CA GLN A 62 -5.12 -2.49 9.72
C GLN A 62 -6.16 -2.69 8.62
N TRP A 63 -7.17 -3.51 8.90
CA TRP A 63 -8.25 -3.77 7.93
C TRP A 63 -8.83 -2.47 7.40
N HIS A 64 -8.74 -2.32 6.11
CA HIS A 64 -9.24 -1.15 5.39
C HIS A 64 -9.72 -1.59 4.01
N ARG A 65 -10.34 -0.67 3.27
CA ARG A 65 -10.72 -0.94 1.90
C ARG A 65 -10.59 0.31 1.05
N HIS A 66 -10.48 0.08 -0.24
CA HIS A 66 -10.44 1.13 -1.26
C HIS A 66 -11.68 0.95 -2.15
N PRO A 67 -12.76 1.72 -1.92
CA PRO A 67 -13.98 1.56 -2.72
C PRO A 67 -13.80 1.79 -4.20
N GLY A 68 -12.80 2.57 -4.60
CA GLY A 68 -12.57 2.96 -5.98
C GLY A 68 -11.44 2.22 -6.69
N ALA A 69 -10.83 1.19 -6.08
CA ALA A 69 -9.67 0.54 -6.69
C ALA A 69 -9.59 -0.94 -6.36
N GLU A 70 -9.03 -1.69 -7.30
CA GLU A 70 -8.45 -3.00 -7.03
C GLU A 70 -7.03 -2.78 -6.52
N GLU A 71 -6.52 -3.68 -5.69
CA GLU A 71 -5.15 -3.63 -5.20
C GLU A 71 -4.43 -4.94 -5.40
N PHE A 72 -3.18 -4.87 -5.81
CA PHE A 72 -2.30 -6.02 -5.90
C PHE A 72 -1.03 -5.75 -5.11
N VAL A 73 -0.47 -6.80 -4.52
CA VAL A 73 0.68 -6.72 -3.62
C VAL A 73 1.66 -7.84 -3.94
N LEU A 74 2.94 -7.49 -3.97
CA LEU A 74 4.03 -8.46 -4.00
C LEU A 74 4.87 -8.25 -2.75
N LEU A 75 4.98 -9.26 -1.90
CA LEU A 75 5.90 -9.19 -0.76
C LEU A 75 7.31 -9.50 -1.29
N VAL A 76 8.21 -8.51 -1.21
CA VAL A 76 9.55 -8.65 -1.77
C VAL A 76 10.59 -9.01 -0.72
N ARG A 77 10.29 -8.79 0.56
CA ARG A 77 11.21 -9.10 1.66
C ARG A 77 10.42 -9.37 2.92
N GLY A 78 10.86 -10.34 3.72
CA GLY A 78 10.25 -10.64 5.00
C GLY A 78 9.11 -11.63 4.93
N GLN A 79 8.25 -11.56 5.93
CA GLN A 79 7.10 -12.44 6.09
C GLN A 79 5.99 -11.70 6.81
N GLY A 80 4.79 -12.26 6.81
CA GLY A 80 3.70 -11.68 7.56
C GLY A 80 2.39 -12.40 7.34
N ILE A 81 1.32 -11.68 7.68
CA ILE A 81 -0.05 -12.15 7.52
C ILE A 81 -0.78 -11.18 6.63
N VAL A 82 -1.34 -11.66 5.53
CA VAL A 82 -2.29 -10.89 4.73
C VAL A 82 -3.66 -11.00 5.40
N LEU A 83 -4.27 -9.85 5.66
CA LEU A 83 -5.62 -9.77 6.19
C LEU A 83 -6.57 -9.73 4.99
N ASP A 84 -7.44 -10.71 4.86
CA ASP A 84 -8.31 -10.87 3.70
C ASP A 84 -9.73 -11.17 4.18
N GLY A 85 -10.54 -10.12 4.28
CA GLY A 85 -11.86 -10.23 4.88
C GLY A 85 -11.73 -10.71 6.33
N ASP A 86 -12.30 -11.85 6.64
CA ASP A 86 -12.22 -12.44 7.98
C ASP A 86 -11.07 -13.45 8.11
N ASN A 87 -10.27 -13.62 7.05
CA ASN A 87 -9.19 -14.60 7.02
C ASN A 87 -7.84 -13.95 7.28
N GLU A 88 -6.94 -14.71 7.89
CA GLU A 88 -5.54 -14.33 8.09
C GLU A 88 -4.66 -15.34 7.38
N ILE A 89 -3.95 -14.89 6.36
CA ILE A 89 -3.22 -15.78 5.45
C ILE A 89 -1.73 -15.55 5.59
N PRO A 90 -0.96 -16.53 6.10
CA PRO A 90 0.49 -16.40 6.18
C PRO A 90 1.12 -16.28 4.80
N VAL A 91 2.06 -15.34 4.67
CA VAL A 91 2.77 -15.08 3.42
C VAL A 91 4.26 -14.86 3.70
N SER A 92 5.07 -15.09 2.68
CA SER A 92 6.51 -14.83 2.72
C SER A 92 6.96 -14.20 1.41
N ALA A 93 8.21 -13.75 1.36
CA ALA A 93 8.77 -13.09 0.19
C ALA A 93 8.54 -13.92 -1.08
N GLY A 94 8.04 -13.26 -2.12
CA GLY A 94 7.67 -13.90 -3.38
C GLY A 94 6.18 -14.17 -3.51
N ASP A 95 5.41 -14.04 -2.43
CA ASP A 95 3.96 -14.24 -2.51
C ASP A 95 3.25 -13.00 -3.02
N VAL A 96 2.16 -13.22 -3.75
CA VAL A 96 1.32 -12.17 -4.32
C VAL A 96 -0.06 -12.25 -3.69
N ALA A 97 -0.63 -11.08 -3.36
CA ALA A 97 -2.02 -10.98 -2.96
C ALA A 97 -2.75 -10.05 -3.93
N PHE A 98 -4.02 -10.34 -4.18
CA PHE A 98 -4.89 -9.49 -4.97
C PHE A 98 -6.17 -9.24 -4.19
N HIS A 99 -6.54 -7.96 -4.06
CA HIS A 99 -7.74 -7.55 -3.35
C HIS A 99 -8.70 -6.91 -4.34
N ARG A 100 -9.89 -7.49 -4.46
CA ARG A 100 -10.93 -6.95 -5.32
C ARG A 100 -11.33 -5.56 -4.87
N GLN A 101 -11.87 -4.77 -5.78
CA GLN A 101 -12.35 -3.43 -5.47
C GLN A 101 -13.30 -3.48 -4.27
N GLY A 102 -13.00 -2.66 -3.26
CA GLY A 102 -13.81 -2.57 -2.05
C GLY A 102 -13.63 -3.71 -1.05
N ALA A 103 -12.74 -4.65 -1.30
CA ALA A 103 -12.51 -5.76 -0.37
C ALA A 103 -11.77 -5.29 0.89
N TRP A 104 -12.20 -5.77 2.04
CA TRP A 104 -11.50 -5.51 3.31
C TRP A 104 -10.19 -6.28 3.32
N HIS A 105 -9.07 -5.58 3.54
CA HIS A 105 -7.74 -6.18 3.53
C HIS A 105 -6.78 -5.42 4.44
N GLY A 106 -5.61 -5.99 4.63
CA GLY A 106 -4.53 -5.40 5.39
C GLY A 106 -3.32 -6.33 5.43
N PHE A 107 -2.33 -5.96 6.23
CA PHE A 107 -1.11 -6.74 6.38
C PHE A 107 -0.50 -6.51 7.75
N ARG A 108 0.07 -7.57 8.33
CA ARG A 108 0.81 -7.49 9.60
C ARG A 108 2.16 -8.17 9.46
N ASN A 109 3.23 -7.48 9.86
CA ASN A 109 4.56 -8.08 9.96
C ASN A 109 4.62 -8.91 11.24
N THR A 110 4.88 -10.20 11.12
CA THR A 110 4.92 -11.12 12.25
C THR A 110 6.33 -11.36 12.80
N SER A 111 7.36 -10.79 12.17
CA SER A 111 8.72 -10.93 12.66
C SER A 111 9.01 -9.96 13.80
N ALA A 112 9.69 -10.46 14.84
CA ALA A 112 10.15 -9.61 15.93
C ALA A 112 11.45 -8.87 15.58
N SER A 113 12.16 -9.27 14.51
CA SER A 113 13.50 -8.78 14.24
C SER A 113 13.71 -8.25 12.81
N GLU A 114 12.86 -8.60 11.85
CA GLU A 114 13.07 -8.25 10.46
C GLU A 114 11.95 -7.40 9.89
N GLU A 115 12.32 -6.44 9.04
CA GLU A 115 11.35 -5.66 8.28
C GLU A 115 10.66 -6.53 7.25
N ALA A 116 9.44 -6.14 6.88
CA ALA A 116 8.76 -6.62 5.70
C ALA A 116 8.67 -5.48 4.69
N GLU A 117 8.82 -5.81 3.43
CA GLU A 117 8.73 -4.82 2.35
C GLU A 117 7.83 -5.36 1.26
N MET A 118 6.91 -4.51 0.81
CA MET A 118 6.03 -4.87 -0.29
C MET A 118 6.02 -3.81 -1.37
N ILE A 119 5.81 -4.25 -2.59
CA ILE A 119 5.43 -3.43 -3.72
C ILE A 119 3.94 -3.61 -3.90
N TRP A 120 3.21 -2.52 -4.01
CA TRP A 120 1.76 -2.57 -4.15
C TRP A 120 1.32 -1.65 -5.28
N GLY A 121 0.12 -1.88 -5.77
CA GLY A 121 -0.45 -1.02 -6.79
C GLY A 121 -1.97 -1.03 -6.76
N TRP A 122 -2.54 0.04 -7.30
CA TRP A 122 -3.99 0.16 -7.52
C TRP A 122 -4.27 0.17 -9.02
N ALA A 123 -5.37 -0.44 -9.39
CA ALA A 123 -5.94 -0.33 -10.73
C ALA A 123 -7.34 0.28 -10.60
N GLY A 124 -7.63 1.25 -11.48
CA GLY A 124 -8.91 1.95 -11.48
C GLY A 124 -8.87 3.30 -10.76
N ALA A 125 -7.76 3.65 -10.12
CA ALA A 125 -7.59 4.93 -9.44
C ALA A 125 -6.14 5.38 -9.59
N ALA A 126 -5.95 6.67 -9.78
CA ALA A 126 -4.61 7.25 -9.93
C ALA A 126 -4.24 8.18 -8.76
N SER A 127 -5.07 8.21 -7.71
CA SER A 127 -4.84 9.01 -6.52
C SER A 127 -5.50 8.39 -5.30
N ARG A 128 -5.08 8.84 -4.13
CA ARG A 128 -5.72 8.42 -2.86
C ARG A 128 -7.20 8.79 -2.84
N ALA A 129 -7.52 9.98 -3.32
CA ALA A 129 -8.91 10.46 -3.34
C ALA A 129 -9.80 9.58 -4.21
N GLU A 130 -9.30 9.15 -5.37
CA GLU A 130 -10.07 8.28 -6.28
C GLU A 130 -10.23 6.87 -5.71
N ALA A 131 -9.17 6.32 -5.10
CA ALA A 131 -9.23 4.99 -4.51
C ALA A 131 -10.15 4.95 -3.30
N GLY A 132 -10.14 6.00 -2.51
CA GLY A 132 -10.88 6.04 -1.25
C GLY A 132 -10.16 5.25 -0.17
N TYR A 133 -10.56 5.47 1.07
CA TYR A 133 -9.97 4.78 2.21
C TYR A 133 -10.97 4.71 3.35
N GLU A 134 -11.33 3.51 3.76
CA GLU A 134 -12.23 3.29 4.89
C GLU A 134 -11.63 2.24 5.82
N LEU A 135 -11.61 2.51 7.11
CA LEU A 135 -11.22 1.54 8.11
C LEU A 135 -12.40 0.65 8.48
N ARG A 136 -12.15 -0.67 8.62
CA ARG A 136 -13.18 -1.61 9.04
C ARG A 136 -13.55 -1.39 10.51
N TYR A 137 -12.55 -1.04 11.32
CA TYR A 137 -12.74 -0.80 12.75
C TYR A 137 -12.20 0.60 13.09
N PRO A 138 -12.95 1.67 12.72
CA PRO A 138 -12.45 3.02 13.00
C PRO A 138 -12.40 3.31 14.50
N PRO A 139 -11.52 4.20 14.95
CA PRO A 139 -11.49 4.58 16.35
C PRO A 139 -12.80 5.25 16.76
N LYS A 140 -13.15 5.06 18.00
CA LYS A 140 -14.38 5.65 18.57
C LYS A 140 -14.19 7.10 18.96
#